data_94ddca21e2434fe8f5718512f9f85d7f
#
_entry.id   94ddca21e2434fe8f5718512f9f85d7f
#
_cell.length_a   1.000
_cell.length_b   1.000
_cell.length_c   1.000
_cell.angle_alpha   90.00
_cell.angle_beta   90.00
_cell.angle_gamma   90.00
#
_symmetry.space_group_name_H-M   'P 1'
#
loop_
_entity.id
_entity.type
_entity.pdbx_description
1 polymer ?
#
loop_
_entity_poly.entity_id
_entity_poly.type
_entity_poly.pdbx_seq_one_letter_code
_entity_poly.pdbx_strand_id
1 'polypeptide(L)'
;MGAGKSTAARELAAELGVEAADADVLLAERLGTSIEAFFAEHGEEEFRRREEELVLELLERGAPAVLALGGGSVESARVREALRGHRVVLLDVDPDVAWTRVKDSGRPLARHRPTFDALHARRRALYESVAHVIVPARRGAARDAARLVPEGARAVWAKAGASEYPVIVGRGIRDLDVGAPGRAFVVSDEQVAPLWAPSADFLAPAGESAKTLAVAERLWRSLVRDAVTRGDHVRAVGGGCVTDLAGFCAATYQRGIPIVQVPTTLLAMVDAAIGGKTAVNLPEAKNYVGAYHQPLAVLADVETLETLPPELRAEGYAEVVKTALIAGGWLWERVASGAEVDEDVIFACARTKVSVVGQDERDGGRRQVLNLGHTVGHALEIVAKGLHHGAAVGLGLLAALRLSGQDALRAQVAELLAAQGLPTTIDPDVDAVVEVARRDKKRTGGSIPFVLLAEPGDVSHGHVVGDAALRAAVEELRP
;
A
#
# COMPACT_ATOMS: atom_id res chain seq x y z
N MET A 1 19.66 1.98 11.20
CA MET A 1 20.86 1.26 11.66
C MET A 1 20.61 -0.25 11.54
N GLY A 2 21.63 -1.08 11.36
CA GLY A 2 21.46 -2.56 11.34
C GLY A 2 20.78 -3.18 10.12
N ALA A 3 20.43 -2.42 9.09
CA ALA A 3 19.73 -2.92 7.89
C ALA A 3 20.64 -3.66 6.88
N GLY A 4 21.97 -3.61 7.04
CA GLY A 4 22.91 -4.28 6.12
C GLY A 4 23.24 -3.48 4.83
N LYS A 5 23.17 -2.17 4.88
CA LYS A 5 23.37 -1.27 3.72
C LYS A 5 24.67 -1.51 2.96
N SER A 6 25.79 -1.58 3.66
CA SER A 6 27.13 -1.78 3.02
C SER A 6 27.22 -3.10 2.25
N THR A 7 26.57 -4.17 2.75
CA THR A 7 26.50 -5.45 2.06
C THR A 7 25.59 -5.34 0.82
N ALA A 8 24.40 -4.76 0.98
CA ALA A 8 23.45 -4.57 -0.11
C ALA A 8 24.03 -3.66 -1.21
N ALA A 9 24.77 -2.60 -0.84
CA ALA A 9 25.42 -1.72 -1.80
C ALA A 9 26.45 -2.48 -2.66
N ARG A 10 27.29 -3.34 -2.06
CA ARG A 10 28.25 -4.17 -2.80
C ARG A 10 27.57 -5.19 -3.72
N GLU A 11 26.50 -5.84 -3.26
CA GLU A 11 25.74 -6.79 -4.07
C GLU A 11 25.06 -6.09 -5.27
N LEU A 12 24.48 -4.91 -5.03
CA LEU A 12 23.82 -4.11 -6.06
C LEU A 12 24.83 -3.54 -7.05
N ALA A 13 25.96 -3.02 -6.58
CA ALA A 13 27.01 -2.48 -7.44
C ALA A 13 27.61 -3.57 -8.36
N ALA A 14 27.82 -4.78 -7.83
CA ALA A 14 28.26 -5.91 -8.62
C ALA A 14 27.26 -6.30 -9.74
N GLU A 15 25.95 -6.20 -9.44
CA GLU A 15 24.89 -6.46 -10.43
C GLU A 15 24.87 -5.40 -11.54
N LEU A 16 25.06 -4.13 -11.16
CA LEU A 16 25.03 -3.00 -12.09
C LEU A 16 26.36 -2.77 -12.82
N GLY A 17 27.45 -3.45 -12.42
CA GLY A 17 28.77 -3.24 -12.99
C GLY A 17 29.39 -1.87 -12.65
N VAL A 18 29.05 -1.31 -11.47
CA VAL A 18 29.52 -0.01 -11.00
C VAL A 18 30.25 -0.12 -9.66
N GLU A 19 30.85 0.99 -9.19
CA GLU A 19 31.50 1.03 -7.89
C GLU A 19 30.49 1.08 -6.72
N ALA A 20 30.90 0.49 -5.59
CA ALA A 20 30.18 0.61 -4.33
C ALA A 20 30.99 1.50 -3.37
N ALA A 21 30.32 2.48 -2.76
CA ALA A 21 30.91 3.32 -1.72
C ALA A 21 30.05 3.31 -0.45
N ASP A 22 30.71 3.40 0.71
CA ASP A 22 30.06 3.53 2.01
C ASP A 22 30.43 4.89 2.62
N ALA A 23 29.43 5.74 2.82
CA ALA A 23 29.64 7.10 3.31
C ALA A 23 30.25 7.13 4.72
N ASP A 24 29.91 6.13 5.59
CA ASP A 24 30.49 6.04 6.93
C ASP A 24 32.01 5.75 6.84
N VAL A 25 32.44 4.89 5.90
CA VAL A 25 33.85 4.57 5.67
C VAL A 25 34.63 5.78 5.15
N LEU A 26 34.09 6.40 4.08
CA LEU A 26 34.73 7.59 3.47
C LEU A 26 34.81 8.77 4.44
N LEU A 27 33.80 8.91 5.30
CA LEU A 27 33.83 9.95 6.35
C LEU A 27 34.94 9.69 7.37
N ALA A 28 35.07 8.46 7.86
CA ALA A 28 36.14 8.10 8.81
C ALA A 28 37.53 8.31 8.20
N GLU A 29 37.75 8.00 6.91
CA GLU A 29 39.00 8.26 6.19
C GLU A 29 39.28 9.76 6.09
N ARG A 30 38.28 10.60 5.75
CA ARG A 30 38.40 12.07 5.65
C ARG A 30 38.70 12.72 7.01
N LEU A 31 38.11 12.18 8.09
CA LEU A 31 38.32 12.69 9.45
C LEU A 31 39.65 12.23 10.05
N GLY A 32 40.31 11.21 9.48
CA GLY A 32 41.55 10.64 10.01
C GLY A 32 41.36 9.90 11.35
N THR A 33 40.12 9.61 11.75
CA THR A 33 39.79 8.98 13.03
C THR A 33 38.45 8.20 12.91
N SER A 34 38.13 7.36 13.90
CA SER A 34 36.85 6.69 13.89
C SER A 34 35.69 7.65 14.14
N ILE A 35 34.50 7.31 13.59
CA ILE A 35 33.28 8.09 13.80
C ILE A 35 32.98 8.24 15.29
N GLU A 36 33.17 7.19 16.07
CA GLU A 36 32.91 7.18 17.52
C GLU A 36 33.83 8.17 18.26
N ALA A 37 35.14 8.19 17.91
CA ALA A 37 36.10 9.10 18.50
C ALA A 37 35.79 10.55 18.12
N PHE A 38 35.50 10.81 16.85
CA PHE A 38 35.14 12.15 16.38
C PHE A 38 33.88 12.69 17.04
N PHE A 39 32.84 11.82 17.15
CA PHE A 39 31.59 12.17 17.81
C PHE A 39 31.75 12.48 19.29
N ALA A 40 32.62 11.73 19.99
CA ALA A 40 32.94 11.98 21.40
C ALA A 40 33.71 13.28 21.63
N GLU A 41 34.58 13.66 20.69
CA GLU A 41 35.44 14.87 20.79
C GLU A 41 34.73 16.13 20.34
N HIS A 42 33.95 16.08 19.23
CA HIS A 42 33.40 17.26 18.56
C HIS A 42 31.88 17.36 18.66
N GLY A 43 31.17 16.34 19.15
CA GLY A 43 29.74 16.31 19.32
C GLY A 43 28.95 15.99 18.06
N GLU A 44 27.62 15.88 18.21
CA GLU A 44 26.72 15.45 17.14
C GLU A 44 26.60 16.51 16.03
N GLU A 45 26.53 17.77 16.37
CA GLU A 45 26.30 18.85 15.41
C GLU A 45 27.43 18.94 14.37
N GLU A 46 28.70 18.97 14.84
CA GLU A 46 29.86 19.02 13.92
C GLU A 46 29.97 17.73 13.10
N PHE A 47 29.66 16.56 13.71
CA PHE A 47 29.59 15.30 12.97
C PHE A 47 28.58 15.37 11.84
N ARG A 48 27.35 15.86 12.11
CA ARG A 48 26.28 15.97 11.10
C ARG A 48 26.66 16.94 9.98
N ARG A 49 27.33 18.01 10.30
CA ARG A 49 27.82 18.96 9.30
C ARG A 49 28.83 18.30 8.34
N ARG A 50 29.77 17.52 8.87
CA ARG A 50 30.76 16.79 8.06
C ARG A 50 30.12 15.67 7.24
N GLU A 51 29.16 14.95 7.82
CA GLU A 51 28.39 13.93 7.13
C GLU A 51 27.63 14.54 5.95
N GLU A 52 26.90 15.65 6.15
CA GLU A 52 26.16 16.36 5.10
C GLU A 52 27.08 16.80 3.96
N GLU A 53 28.19 17.48 4.27
CA GLU A 53 29.16 17.96 3.27
C GLU A 53 29.66 16.80 2.39
N LEU A 54 30.08 15.69 3.00
CA LEU A 54 30.56 14.54 2.25
C LEU A 54 29.47 13.92 1.38
N VAL A 55 28.26 13.71 1.95
CA VAL A 55 27.15 13.07 1.22
C VAL A 55 26.73 13.92 0.01
N LEU A 56 26.63 15.24 0.14
CA LEU A 56 26.32 16.13 -0.98
C LEU A 56 27.39 16.05 -2.07
N GLU A 57 28.69 16.09 -1.69
CA GLU A 57 29.80 15.91 -2.64
C GLU A 57 29.73 14.57 -3.39
N LEU A 58 29.39 13.49 -2.68
CA LEU A 58 29.26 12.15 -3.29
C LEU A 58 28.07 12.07 -4.26
N LEU A 59 26.94 12.72 -3.93
CA LEU A 59 25.76 12.76 -4.79
C LEU A 59 25.98 13.64 -6.04
N GLU A 60 26.81 14.66 -5.96
CA GLU A 60 27.16 15.51 -7.12
C GLU A 60 28.16 14.85 -8.09
N ARG A 61 28.82 13.74 -7.71
CA ARG A 61 29.76 13.04 -8.59
C ARG A 61 29.03 12.45 -9.79
N GLY A 62 29.48 12.78 -10.99
CA GLY A 62 28.86 12.37 -12.22
C GLY A 62 29.09 10.89 -12.63
N ALA A 63 29.86 10.13 -11.86
CA ALA A 63 30.10 8.70 -12.15
C ALA A 63 29.03 7.82 -11.51
N PRO A 64 28.46 6.84 -12.24
CA PRO A 64 27.51 5.90 -11.67
C PRO A 64 28.13 5.12 -10.52
N ALA A 65 27.51 5.13 -9.36
CA ALA A 65 27.96 4.38 -8.18
C ALA A 65 26.77 4.00 -7.31
N VAL A 66 26.96 2.98 -6.46
CA VAL A 66 25.99 2.62 -5.41
C VAL A 66 26.54 3.11 -4.08
N LEU A 67 25.81 4.05 -3.47
CA LEU A 67 26.20 4.65 -2.19
C LEU A 67 25.40 4.04 -1.03
N ALA A 68 26.09 3.51 -0.02
CA ALA A 68 25.49 3.20 1.27
C ALA A 68 25.58 4.48 2.15
N LEU A 69 24.45 5.10 2.44
CA LEU A 69 24.40 6.31 3.25
C LEU A 69 24.33 6.01 4.74
N GLY A 70 24.90 6.89 5.57
CA GLY A 70 24.71 6.89 7.01
C GLY A 70 23.23 6.95 7.39
N GLY A 71 22.84 6.31 8.50
CA GLY A 71 21.43 6.28 8.90
C GLY A 71 20.88 7.64 9.35
N GLY A 72 21.72 8.62 9.58
CA GLY A 72 21.34 9.98 9.94
C GLY A 72 21.31 10.95 8.76
N SER A 73 21.90 10.61 7.63
CA SER A 73 22.04 11.52 6.48
C SER A 73 20.70 12.10 6.00
N VAL A 74 19.60 11.35 6.13
CA VAL A 74 18.24 11.82 5.77
C VAL A 74 17.67 12.88 6.74
N GLU A 75 18.30 13.15 7.88
CA GLU A 75 17.88 14.24 8.79
C GLU A 75 18.18 15.61 8.17
N SER A 76 19.19 15.74 7.31
CA SER A 76 19.45 16.94 6.53
C SER A 76 18.41 17.12 5.41
N ALA A 77 17.78 18.31 5.39
CA ALA A 77 16.86 18.69 4.32
C ALA A 77 17.57 18.81 2.96
N ARG A 78 18.84 19.29 2.96
CA ARG A 78 19.66 19.43 1.77
C ARG A 78 19.99 18.08 1.14
N VAL A 79 20.31 17.08 1.98
CA VAL A 79 20.54 15.71 1.50
C VAL A 79 19.25 15.11 0.94
N ARG A 80 18.09 15.30 1.61
CA ARG A 80 16.81 14.82 1.06
C ARG A 80 16.47 15.44 -0.28
N GLU A 81 16.75 16.73 -0.46
CA GLU A 81 16.56 17.41 -1.74
C GLU A 81 17.48 16.85 -2.83
N ALA A 82 18.78 16.69 -2.53
CA ALA A 82 19.75 16.11 -3.47
C ALA A 82 19.36 14.67 -3.88
N LEU A 83 18.82 13.87 -2.95
CA LEU A 83 18.37 12.49 -3.22
C LEU A 83 17.23 12.38 -4.25
N ARG A 84 16.52 13.46 -4.55
CA ARG A 84 15.48 13.46 -5.60
C ARG A 84 16.03 13.16 -7.01
N GLY A 85 17.28 13.51 -7.25
CA GLY A 85 17.99 13.21 -8.50
C GLY A 85 18.54 11.79 -8.59
N HIS A 86 18.32 10.95 -7.58
CA HIS A 86 18.90 9.61 -7.48
C HIS A 86 17.86 8.56 -7.20
N ARG A 87 18.12 7.33 -7.62
CA ARG A 87 17.28 6.18 -7.27
C ARG A 87 17.59 5.70 -5.86
N VAL A 88 16.68 5.91 -4.93
CA VAL A 88 16.85 5.58 -3.51
C VAL A 88 16.20 4.26 -3.19
N VAL A 89 16.99 3.30 -2.68
CA VAL A 89 16.54 2.01 -2.19
C VAL A 89 16.56 1.98 -0.66
N LEU A 90 15.41 1.84 -0.03
CA LEU A 90 15.27 1.66 1.41
C LEU A 90 15.28 0.18 1.75
N LEU A 91 16.20 -0.22 2.63
CA LEU A 91 16.17 -1.55 3.25
C LEU A 91 15.27 -1.49 4.49
N ASP A 92 14.05 -1.99 4.38
CA ASP A 92 13.11 -2.05 5.48
C ASP A 92 13.47 -3.20 6.43
N VAL A 93 13.84 -2.84 7.64
CA VAL A 93 14.25 -3.78 8.69
C VAL A 93 13.32 -3.66 9.88
N ASP A 94 12.89 -4.80 10.39
CA ASP A 94 12.17 -4.87 11.65
C ASP A 94 13.01 -4.27 12.80
N PRO A 95 12.44 -3.40 13.66
CA PRO A 95 13.16 -2.74 14.75
C PRO A 95 13.86 -3.72 15.70
N ASP A 96 13.25 -4.89 15.99
CA ASP A 96 13.83 -5.90 16.88
C ASP A 96 15.04 -6.56 16.23
N VAL A 97 14.94 -6.86 14.94
CA VAL A 97 16.05 -7.40 14.15
C VAL A 97 17.18 -6.37 14.05
N ALA A 98 16.84 -5.11 13.76
CA ALA A 98 17.83 -4.03 13.70
C ALA A 98 18.54 -3.82 15.04
N TRP A 99 17.79 -3.79 16.15
CA TRP A 99 18.33 -3.71 17.51
C TRP A 99 19.30 -4.84 17.82
N THR A 100 18.89 -6.08 17.56
CA THR A 100 19.74 -7.26 17.82
C THR A 100 21.09 -7.17 17.09
N ARG A 101 21.13 -6.55 15.92
CA ARG A 101 22.36 -6.38 15.12
C ARG A 101 23.25 -5.22 15.59
N VAL A 102 22.72 -4.24 16.34
CA VAL A 102 23.47 -3.02 16.68
C VAL A 102 23.73 -2.81 18.16
N LYS A 103 23.02 -3.47 19.06
CA LYS A 103 23.12 -3.27 20.52
C LYS A 103 24.55 -3.38 21.07
N ASP A 104 25.39 -4.25 20.49
CA ASP A 104 26.78 -4.51 20.90
C ASP A 104 27.80 -3.88 19.92
N SER A 105 27.39 -2.96 19.03
CA SER A 105 28.24 -2.44 17.96
C SER A 105 29.05 -1.18 18.35
N GLY A 106 29.02 -0.75 19.61
CA GLY A 106 29.70 0.49 20.06
C GLY A 106 29.03 1.80 19.62
N ARG A 107 28.00 1.77 18.80
CA ARG A 107 27.35 2.97 18.24
C ARG A 107 26.69 3.83 19.33
N PRO A 108 27.02 5.13 19.45
CA PRO A 108 26.52 5.99 20.54
C PRO A 108 24.99 6.02 20.66
N LEU A 109 24.29 6.05 19.53
CA LEU A 109 22.82 6.15 19.45
C LEU A 109 22.09 4.79 19.57
N ALA A 110 22.81 3.66 19.77
CA ALA A 110 22.26 2.32 19.92
C ALA A 110 22.55 1.70 21.30
N ARG A 111 22.77 2.53 22.34
CA ARG A 111 23.10 2.05 23.68
C ARG A 111 21.87 1.66 24.53
N HIS A 112 20.72 2.32 24.28
CA HIS A 112 19.48 2.09 25.03
C HIS A 112 18.32 1.80 24.07
N ARG A 113 17.57 0.72 24.34
CA ARG A 113 16.47 0.28 23.50
C ARG A 113 15.39 1.37 23.29
N PRO A 114 14.86 2.05 24.32
CA PRO A 114 13.85 3.09 24.10
C PRO A 114 14.33 4.25 23.22
N THR A 115 15.59 4.68 23.39
CA THR A 115 16.21 5.72 22.55
C THR A 115 16.34 5.28 21.10
N PHE A 116 16.72 4.02 20.89
CA PHE A 116 16.79 3.42 19.55
C PHE A 116 15.42 3.36 18.88
N ASP A 117 14.39 2.92 19.60
CA ASP A 117 13.02 2.81 19.07
C ASP A 117 12.45 4.17 18.69
N ALA A 118 12.61 5.19 19.56
CA ALA A 118 12.19 6.56 19.27
C ALA A 118 12.92 7.14 18.05
N LEU A 119 14.23 6.88 17.93
CA LEU A 119 15.03 7.31 16.78
C LEU A 119 14.60 6.59 15.50
N HIS A 120 14.33 5.29 15.58
CA HIS A 120 13.87 4.49 14.46
C HIS A 120 12.51 5.00 13.95
N ALA A 121 11.56 5.23 14.84
CA ALA A 121 10.24 5.75 14.51
C ALA A 121 10.33 7.15 13.86
N ARG A 122 11.11 8.08 14.46
CA ARG A 122 11.31 9.44 13.92
C ARG A 122 11.89 9.41 12.50
N ARG A 123 12.89 8.56 12.24
CA ARG A 123 13.56 8.49 10.94
C ARG A 123 12.78 7.73 9.89
N ARG A 124 11.84 6.87 10.29
CA ARG A 124 11.07 6.06 9.33
C ARG A 124 10.36 6.93 8.31
N ALA A 125 9.65 7.96 8.75
CA ALA A 125 8.96 8.89 7.85
C ALA A 125 9.93 9.59 6.87
N LEU A 126 11.14 9.96 7.33
CA LEU A 126 12.17 10.58 6.49
C LEU A 126 12.74 9.60 5.46
N TYR A 127 12.99 8.34 5.83
CA TYR A 127 13.42 7.32 4.89
C TYR A 127 12.36 7.07 3.81
N GLU A 128 11.11 6.95 4.23
CA GLU A 128 9.99 6.70 3.33
C GLU A 128 9.71 7.86 2.37
N SER A 129 9.98 9.11 2.80
CA SER A 129 9.77 10.31 1.96
C SER A 129 10.75 10.42 0.78
N VAL A 130 11.90 9.76 0.86
CA VAL A 130 12.92 9.79 -0.21
C VAL A 130 13.03 8.46 -0.97
N ALA A 131 12.39 7.40 -0.47
CA ALA A 131 12.51 6.05 -1.07
C ALA A 131 11.70 5.92 -2.36
N HIS A 132 12.36 5.48 -3.43
CA HIS A 132 11.72 5.04 -4.66
C HIS A 132 11.39 3.54 -4.61
N VAL A 133 12.24 2.77 -3.95
CA VAL A 133 12.09 1.33 -3.82
C VAL A 133 12.28 0.93 -2.36
N ILE A 134 11.33 0.19 -1.80
CA ILE A 134 11.37 -0.29 -0.41
C ILE A 134 11.40 -1.81 -0.43
N VAL A 135 12.51 -2.39 0.02
CA VAL A 135 12.74 -3.84 0.03
C VAL A 135 13.01 -4.35 1.44
N PRO A 136 12.68 -5.61 1.75
CA PRO A 136 13.04 -6.20 3.03
C PRO A 136 14.57 -6.25 3.20
N ALA A 137 15.06 -6.03 4.43
CA ALA A 137 16.50 -6.05 4.75
C ALA A 137 17.05 -7.49 4.81
N ARG A 138 16.89 -8.24 3.72
CA ARG A 138 17.47 -9.55 3.46
C ARG A 138 18.53 -9.49 2.36
N ARG A 139 19.38 -10.50 2.33
CA ARG A 139 20.42 -10.64 1.31
C ARG A 139 19.79 -10.72 -0.09
N GLY A 140 20.36 -10.04 -1.05
CA GLY A 140 19.92 -10.03 -2.45
C GLY A 140 18.70 -9.16 -2.77
N ALA A 141 17.94 -8.67 -1.76
CA ALA A 141 16.69 -7.93 -2.02
C ALA A 141 16.89 -6.67 -2.89
N ALA A 142 17.92 -5.89 -2.63
CA ALA A 142 18.21 -4.70 -3.44
C ALA A 142 18.60 -5.06 -4.88
N ARG A 143 19.35 -6.15 -5.07
CA ARG A 143 19.71 -6.69 -6.38
C ARG A 143 18.47 -7.20 -7.12
N ASP A 144 17.60 -7.96 -6.45
CA ASP A 144 16.36 -8.48 -7.03
C ASP A 144 15.47 -7.31 -7.48
N ALA A 145 15.40 -6.24 -6.68
CA ALA A 145 14.67 -5.03 -7.02
C ALA A 145 15.25 -4.30 -8.25
N ALA A 146 16.57 -4.24 -8.38
CA ALA A 146 17.20 -3.61 -9.55
C ALA A 146 16.89 -4.34 -10.88
N ARG A 147 16.67 -5.65 -10.81
CA ARG A 147 16.27 -6.47 -11.97
C ARG A 147 14.79 -6.32 -12.31
N LEU A 148 13.93 -6.22 -11.30
CA LEU A 148 12.48 -6.27 -11.46
C LEU A 148 11.83 -4.91 -11.66
N VAL A 149 12.37 -3.84 -11.06
CA VAL A 149 11.72 -2.54 -11.03
C VAL A 149 12.34 -1.63 -12.10
N PRO A 150 11.61 -1.26 -13.16
CA PRO A 150 12.11 -0.37 -14.21
C PRO A 150 12.53 1.01 -13.66
N GLU A 151 13.38 1.69 -14.42
CA GLU A 151 13.69 3.09 -14.15
C GLU A 151 12.40 3.94 -14.20
N GLY A 152 12.29 4.89 -13.29
CA GLY A 152 11.08 5.73 -13.14
C GLY A 152 9.95 5.08 -12.35
N ALA A 153 9.90 3.75 -12.23
CA ALA A 153 8.88 3.08 -11.41
C ALA A 153 9.28 3.05 -9.92
N ARG A 154 8.26 3.06 -9.06
CA ARG A 154 8.37 2.87 -7.61
C ARG A 154 7.96 1.47 -7.21
N ALA A 155 8.51 0.95 -6.13
CA ALA A 155 8.11 -0.36 -5.64
C ALA A 155 8.19 -0.48 -4.12
N VAL A 156 7.26 -1.24 -3.55
CA VAL A 156 7.31 -1.68 -2.16
C VAL A 156 7.08 -3.19 -2.10
N TRP A 157 7.90 -3.89 -1.31
CA TRP A 157 7.70 -5.31 -1.06
C TRP A 157 6.70 -5.54 0.05
N ALA A 158 5.60 -6.20 -0.28
CA ALA A 158 4.64 -6.70 0.68
C ALA A 158 5.20 -7.98 1.33
N LYS A 159 5.02 -8.08 2.65
CA LYS A 159 5.25 -9.31 3.40
C LYS A 159 3.94 -9.70 4.08
N ALA A 160 3.38 -10.85 3.72
CA ALA A 160 2.14 -11.35 4.28
C ALA A 160 2.31 -12.83 4.61
N GLY A 161 2.38 -13.17 5.90
CA GLY A 161 2.69 -14.51 6.36
C GLY A 161 4.04 -15.00 5.82
N ALA A 162 4.02 -16.09 5.05
CA ALA A 162 5.20 -16.65 4.38
C ALA A 162 5.45 -16.07 2.98
N SER A 163 4.53 -15.26 2.46
CA SER A 163 4.60 -14.69 1.12
C SER A 163 5.32 -13.34 1.14
N GLU A 164 6.11 -13.09 0.10
CA GLU A 164 6.80 -11.82 -0.15
C GLU A 164 6.68 -11.50 -1.64
N TYR A 165 6.16 -10.33 -1.99
CA TYR A 165 5.96 -9.94 -3.37
C TYR A 165 6.07 -8.43 -3.57
N PRO A 166 6.49 -7.94 -4.77
CA PRO A 166 6.52 -6.52 -5.08
C PRO A 166 5.13 -5.98 -5.45
N VAL A 167 4.83 -4.78 -4.98
CA VAL A 167 3.82 -3.89 -5.54
C VAL A 167 4.58 -2.80 -6.28
N ILE A 168 4.47 -2.77 -7.60
CA ILE A 168 5.19 -1.85 -8.49
C ILE A 168 4.18 -0.84 -9.03
N VAL A 169 4.51 0.44 -8.95
CA VAL A 169 3.71 1.56 -9.46
C VAL A 169 4.55 2.31 -10.49
N GLY A 170 4.02 2.50 -11.68
CA GLY A 170 4.73 3.21 -12.75
C GLY A 170 3.93 3.22 -14.06
N ARG A 171 4.56 3.67 -15.13
CA ARG A 171 3.96 3.77 -16.47
C ARG A 171 4.50 2.67 -17.37
N GLY A 172 3.61 2.08 -18.21
CA GLY A 172 4.00 1.06 -19.19
C GLY A 172 4.47 -0.26 -18.58
N ILE A 173 4.12 -0.55 -17.33
CA ILE A 173 4.62 -1.72 -16.59
C ILE A 173 3.69 -2.93 -16.59
N ARG A 174 2.52 -2.83 -17.20
CA ARG A 174 1.48 -3.90 -17.15
C ARG A 174 1.94 -5.24 -17.72
N ASP A 175 2.91 -5.22 -18.65
CA ASP A 175 3.46 -6.41 -19.29
C ASP A 175 4.82 -6.83 -18.72
N LEU A 176 5.26 -6.20 -17.64
CA LEU A 176 6.55 -6.45 -17.00
C LEU A 176 6.69 -7.95 -16.66
N ASP A 177 7.82 -8.52 -17.02
CA ASP A 177 8.20 -9.86 -16.61
C ASP A 177 8.69 -9.84 -15.15
N VAL A 178 7.90 -10.42 -14.28
CA VAL A 178 8.22 -10.54 -12.84
C VAL A 178 8.83 -11.89 -12.48
N GLY A 179 9.28 -12.67 -13.47
CA GLY A 179 9.79 -14.03 -13.25
C GLY A 179 8.69 -15.02 -12.86
N ALA A 180 7.44 -14.76 -13.26
CA ALA A 180 6.34 -15.67 -13.01
C ALA A 180 6.53 -16.99 -13.79
N PRO A 181 6.16 -18.15 -13.22
CA PRO A 181 6.42 -19.44 -13.85
C PRO A 181 5.53 -19.67 -15.07
N GLY A 182 6.07 -20.38 -16.06
CA GLY A 182 5.35 -20.91 -17.22
C GLY A 182 4.66 -19.88 -18.08
N ARG A 183 3.49 -20.27 -18.63
CA ARG A 183 2.65 -19.42 -19.46
C ARG A 183 1.69 -18.57 -18.62
N ALA A 184 1.51 -17.32 -19.01
CA ALA A 184 0.44 -16.48 -18.48
C ALA A 184 -0.90 -16.91 -19.11
N PHE A 185 -1.92 -17.14 -18.28
CA PHE A 185 -3.31 -17.19 -18.68
C PHE A 185 -3.97 -15.86 -18.30
N VAL A 186 -4.27 -15.05 -19.31
CA VAL A 186 -4.72 -13.67 -19.13
C VAL A 186 -6.23 -13.62 -18.91
N VAL A 187 -6.67 -13.07 -17.79
CA VAL A 187 -8.06 -12.82 -17.43
C VAL A 187 -8.32 -11.32 -17.45
N SER A 188 -9.37 -10.90 -18.17
CA SER A 188 -9.80 -9.51 -18.20
C SER A 188 -11.33 -9.42 -18.28
N ASP A 189 -11.89 -8.23 -18.38
CA ASP A 189 -13.31 -8.03 -18.66
C ASP A 189 -13.54 -7.39 -20.04
N GLU A 190 -14.81 -7.38 -20.45
CA GLU A 190 -15.26 -6.93 -21.77
C GLU A 190 -14.95 -5.44 -22.05
N GLN A 191 -14.79 -4.62 -21.00
CA GLN A 191 -14.49 -3.18 -21.15
C GLN A 191 -12.99 -2.90 -21.15
N VAL A 192 -12.22 -3.61 -20.32
CA VAL A 192 -10.78 -3.41 -20.16
C VAL A 192 -9.98 -4.10 -21.26
N ALA A 193 -10.40 -5.31 -21.67
CA ALA A 193 -9.63 -6.12 -22.63
C ALA A 193 -9.32 -5.41 -23.94
N PRO A 194 -10.25 -4.71 -24.62
CA PRO A 194 -9.95 -4.02 -25.89
C PRO A 194 -8.85 -2.97 -25.77
N LEU A 195 -8.67 -2.40 -24.59
CA LEU A 195 -7.74 -1.31 -24.34
C LEU A 195 -6.37 -1.81 -23.82
N TRP A 196 -6.39 -2.77 -22.88
CA TRP A 196 -5.23 -3.10 -22.07
C TRP A 196 -4.83 -4.58 -22.06
N ALA A 197 -5.69 -5.48 -22.57
CA ALA A 197 -5.46 -6.93 -22.66
C ALA A 197 -6.11 -7.54 -23.90
N PRO A 198 -5.81 -7.09 -25.13
CA PRO A 198 -6.51 -7.53 -26.34
C PRO A 198 -6.36 -9.03 -26.63
N SER A 199 -5.36 -9.68 -26.05
CA SER A 199 -5.11 -11.12 -26.17
C SER A 199 -5.56 -11.90 -24.95
N ALA A 200 -6.55 -11.41 -24.17
CA ALA A 200 -7.04 -12.12 -23.01
C ALA A 200 -7.62 -13.49 -23.36
N ASP A 201 -7.22 -14.52 -22.60
CA ASP A 201 -7.69 -15.91 -22.75
C ASP A 201 -9.10 -16.08 -22.21
N PHE A 202 -9.51 -15.23 -21.25
CA PHE A 202 -10.85 -15.25 -20.67
C PHE A 202 -11.38 -13.83 -20.45
N LEU A 203 -12.64 -13.61 -20.90
CA LEU A 203 -13.36 -12.37 -20.69
C LEU A 203 -14.50 -12.57 -19.69
N ALA A 204 -14.41 -11.86 -18.56
CA ALA A 204 -15.50 -11.76 -17.59
C ALA A 204 -16.48 -10.66 -18.02
N PRO A 205 -17.75 -10.71 -17.59
CA PRO A 205 -18.64 -9.57 -17.66
C PRO A 205 -18.05 -8.37 -16.90
N ALA A 206 -18.36 -7.15 -17.31
CA ALA A 206 -17.87 -5.96 -16.62
C ALA A 206 -18.52 -5.77 -15.24
N GLY A 207 -17.76 -5.23 -14.28
CA GLY A 207 -18.22 -4.83 -12.96
C GLY A 207 -18.62 -6.00 -12.04
N GLU A 208 -19.52 -5.77 -11.07
CA GLU A 208 -19.90 -6.74 -10.04
C GLU A 208 -20.55 -8.03 -10.59
N SER A 209 -21.09 -8.00 -11.80
CA SER A 209 -21.61 -9.19 -12.48
C SER A 209 -20.54 -10.26 -12.75
N ALA A 210 -19.26 -9.88 -12.77
CA ALA A 210 -18.13 -10.81 -12.85
C ALA A 210 -18.00 -11.67 -11.59
N LYS A 211 -18.31 -11.12 -10.42
CA LYS A 211 -17.99 -11.74 -9.12
C LYS A 211 -19.06 -12.76 -8.68
N THR A 212 -19.34 -13.76 -9.53
CA THR A 212 -20.31 -14.81 -9.24
C THR A 212 -19.70 -16.21 -9.35
N LEU A 213 -20.26 -17.19 -8.64
CA LEU A 213 -19.84 -18.59 -8.76
C LEU A 213 -20.02 -19.13 -10.19
N ALA A 214 -21.03 -18.66 -10.91
CA ALA A 214 -21.27 -19.06 -12.30
C ALA A 214 -20.14 -18.58 -13.23
N VAL A 215 -19.65 -17.35 -13.04
CA VAL A 215 -18.49 -16.84 -13.81
C VAL A 215 -17.20 -17.52 -13.37
N ALA A 216 -17.02 -17.78 -12.07
CA ALA A 216 -15.87 -18.54 -11.58
C ALA A 216 -15.83 -19.96 -12.18
N GLU A 217 -16.97 -20.66 -12.27
CA GLU A 217 -17.05 -21.96 -12.93
C GLU A 217 -16.65 -21.87 -14.41
N ARG A 218 -17.10 -20.87 -15.13
CA ARG A 218 -16.69 -20.64 -16.52
C ARG A 218 -15.19 -20.45 -16.65
N LEU A 219 -14.58 -19.67 -15.74
CA LEU A 219 -13.14 -19.43 -15.71
C LEU A 219 -12.36 -20.71 -15.41
N TRP A 220 -12.76 -21.52 -14.41
CA TRP A 220 -12.12 -22.82 -14.15
C TRP A 220 -12.21 -23.76 -15.34
N ARG A 221 -13.36 -23.83 -16.02
CA ARG A 221 -13.53 -24.64 -17.24
C ARG A 221 -12.61 -24.16 -18.37
N SER A 222 -12.37 -22.84 -18.48
CA SER A 222 -11.43 -22.30 -19.48
C SER A 222 -10.00 -22.70 -19.14
N LEU A 223 -9.56 -22.56 -17.87
CA LEU A 223 -8.25 -22.99 -17.41
C LEU A 223 -7.99 -24.49 -17.71
N VAL A 224 -8.99 -25.36 -17.52
CA VAL A 224 -8.88 -26.79 -17.84
C VAL A 224 -8.79 -27.02 -19.34
N ARG A 225 -9.64 -26.36 -20.14
CA ARG A 225 -9.68 -26.49 -21.59
C ARG A 225 -8.36 -26.07 -22.26
N ASP A 226 -7.75 -25.02 -21.71
CA ASP A 226 -6.49 -24.47 -22.21
C ASP A 226 -5.26 -25.13 -21.56
N ALA A 227 -5.47 -26.28 -20.86
CA ALA A 227 -4.44 -27.11 -20.25
C ALA A 227 -3.52 -26.35 -19.30
N VAL A 228 -4.01 -25.34 -18.59
CA VAL A 228 -3.24 -24.60 -17.58
C VAL A 228 -2.86 -25.52 -16.44
N THR A 229 -1.58 -25.49 -16.05
CA THR A 229 -0.99 -26.35 -15.03
C THR A 229 -0.51 -25.55 -13.82
N ARG A 230 -0.02 -26.25 -12.78
CA ARG A 230 0.63 -25.60 -11.63
C ARG A 230 1.97 -24.90 -11.97
N GLY A 231 2.54 -25.23 -13.13
CA GLY A 231 3.75 -24.56 -13.64
C GLY A 231 3.45 -23.28 -14.40
N ASP A 232 2.18 -22.91 -14.56
CA ASP A 232 1.72 -21.69 -15.21
C ASP A 232 1.18 -20.69 -14.19
N HIS A 233 0.79 -19.49 -14.64
CA HIS A 233 0.21 -18.47 -13.77
C HIS A 233 -0.99 -17.76 -14.41
N VAL A 234 -1.87 -17.22 -13.59
CA VAL A 234 -2.91 -16.30 -14.03
C VAL A 234 -2.36 -14.87 -14.04
N ARG A 235 -2.67 -14.09 -15.08
CA ARG A 235 -2.46 -12.64 -15.11
C ARG A 235 -3.83 -11.97 -15.15
N ALA A 236 -4.22 -11.29 -14.08
CA ALA A 236 -5.50 -10.61 -13.97
C ALA A 236 -5.34 -9.13 -14.35
N VAL A 237 -5.89 -8.72 -15.49
CA VAL A 237 -5.82 -7.34 -16.01
C VAL A 237 -7.21 -6.71 -15.92
N GLY A 238 -7.45 -5.85 -14.93
CA GLY A 238 -8.78 -5.27 -14.74
C GLY A 238 -8.96 -4.53 -13.42
N GLY A 239 -10.18 -4.09 -13.16
CA GLY A 239 -10.57 -3.50 -11.90
C GLY A 239 -10.68 -4.51 -10.76
N GLY A 240 -11.12 -4.06 -9.57
CA GLY A 240 -11.27 -4.88 -8.37
C GLY A 240 -12.09 -6.15 -8.58
N CYS A 241 -13.12 -6.10 -9.42
CA CYS A 241 -13.95 -7.27 -9.72
C CYS A 241 -13.17 -8.36 -10.47
N VAL A 242 -12.31 -7.99 -11.41
CA VAL A 242 -11.46 -8.93 -12.15
C VAL A 242 -10.37 -9.50 -11.24
N THR A 243 -9.70 -8.64 -10.46
CA THR A 243 -8.62 -9.07 -9.55
C THR A 243 -9.14 -10.03 -8.46
N ASP A 244 -10.34 -9.78 -7.93
CA ASP A 244 -11.00 -10.67 -6.96
C ASP A 244 -11.41 -12.00 -7.56
N LEU A 245 -12.12 -11.99 -8.71
CA LEU A 245 -12.55 -13.20 -9.40
C LEU A 245 -11.36 -14.07 -9.80
N ALA A 246 -10.39 -13.48 -10.50
CA ALA A 246 -9.21 -14.21 -10.97
C ALA A 246 -8.38 -14.74 -9.80
N GLY A 247 -8.22 -13.95 -8.75
CA GLY A 247 -7.54 -14.34 -7.53
C GLY A 247 -8.21 -15.51 -6.82
N PHE A 248 -9.53 -15.48 -6.69
CA PHE A 248 -10.30 -16.60 -6.13
C PHE A 248 -10.19 -17.86 -6.98
N CYS A 249 -10.28 -17.73 -8.30
CA CYS A 249 -10.12 -18.86 -9.20
C CYS A 249 -8.71 -19.42 -9.16
N ALA A 250 -7.67 -18.58 -9.13
CA ALA A 250 -6.28 -19.02 -8.99
C ALA A 250 -6.04 -19.74 -7.65
N ALA A 251 -6.60 -19.23 -6.56
CA ALA A 251 -6.50 -19.84 -5.23
C ALA A 251 -7.07 -21.24 -5.14
N THR A 252 -8.11 -21.52 -5.91
CA THR A 252 -8.88 -22.78 -5.83
C THR A 252 -8.56 -23.76 -6.95
N TYR A 253 -8.14 -23.27 -8.12
CA TYR A 253 -7.77 -24.12 -9.26
C TYR A 253 -6.55 -24.97 -8.91
N GLN A 254 -6.64 -26.29 -9.08
CA GLN A 254 -5.60 -27.26 -8.70
C GLN A 254 -5.05 -27.08 -7.26
N ARG A 255 -5.81 -26.52 -6.34
CA ARG A 255 -5.47 -26.16 -4.95
C ARG A 255 -4.47 -25.01 -4.84
N GLY A 256 -4.43 -24.12 -5.83
CA GLY A 256 -3.63 -22.92 -5.88
C GLY A 256 -2.62 -22.91 -7.03
N ILE A 257 -2.73 -21.90 -7.89
CA ILE A 257 -1.74 -21.57 -8.93
C ILE A 257 -1.32 -20.11 -8.73
N PRO A 258 -0.11 -19.73 -9.18
CA PRO A 258 0.37 -18.36 -9.05
C PRO A 258 -0.51 -17.36 -9.79
N ILE A 259 -0.54 -16.11 -9.29
CA ILE A 259 -1.24 -14.99 -9.93
C ILE A 259 -0.39 -13.71 -9.92
N VAL A 260 -0.44 -12.96 -11.02
CA VAL A 260 0.04 -11.58 -11.13
C VAL A 260 -1.17 -10.67 -11.27
N GLN A 261 -1.29 -9.67 -10.42
CA GLN A 261 -2.38 -8.69 -10.44
C GLN A 261 -1.95 -7.45 -11.23
N VAL A 262 -2.74 -7.05 -12.22
CA VAL A 262 -2.57 -5.84 -13.02
C VAL A 262 -3.82 -4.97 -12.89
N PRO A 263 -3.95 -4.23 -11.75
CA PRO A 263 -5.11 -3.38 -11.51
C PRO A 263 -5.18 -2.24 -12.53
N THR A 264 -6.38 -1.98 -13.07
CA THR A 264 -6.63 -0.91 -14.05
C THR A 264 -7.57 0.18 -13.54
N THR A 265 -8.02 0.10 -12.30
CA THR A 265 -8.81 1.16 -11.65
C THR A 265 -8.06 1.71 -10.45
N LEU A 266 -8.27 2.99 -10.12
CA LEU A 266 -7.64 3.63 -8.97
C LEU A 266 -7.93 2.85 -7.67
N LEU A 267 -9.19 2.44 -7.45
CA LEU A 267 -9.60 1.63 -6.31
C LEU A 267 -8.77 0.34 -6.21
N ALA A 268 -8.57 -0.37 -7.31
CA ALA A 268 -7.81 -1.61 -7.30
C ALA A 268 -6.31 -1.38 -7.07
N MET A 269 -5.74 -0.29 -7.59
CA MET A 269 -4.33 0.07 -7.41
C MET A 269 -4.00 0.41 -5.96
N VAL A 270 -4.90 1.12 -5.26
CA VAL A 270 -4.65 1.57 -3.89
C VAL A 270 -5.18 0.60 -2.83
N ASP A 271 -6.12 -0.28 -3.22
CA ASP A 271 -6.77 -1.20 -2.28
C ASP A 271 -6.93 -2.63 -2.83
N ALA A 272 -7.88 -2.94 -3.69
CA ALA A 272 -8.39 -4.29 -3.92
C ALA A 272 -7.33 -5.32 -4.35
N ALA A 273 -6.36 -4.96 -5.21
CA ALA A 273 -5.35 -5.89 -5.71
C ALA A 273 -4.24 -6.24 -4.68
N ILE A 274 -4.20 -5.55 -3.52
CA ILE A 274 -3.12 -5.67 -2.54
C ILE A 274 -3.60 -6.42 -1.29
N GLY A 275 -2.81 -7.38 -0.81
CA GLY A 275 -3.07 -8.04 0.48
C GLY A 275 -3.86 -9.35 0.39
N GLY A 276 -4.02 -9.90 -0.83
CA GLY A 276 -4.42 -11.28 -1.09
C GLY A 276 -5.86 -11.65 -0.73
N LYS A 277 -6.73 -10.70 -0.35
CA LYS A 277 -8.17 -10.98 -0.22
C LYS A 277 -8.75 -11.15 -1.61
N THR A 278 -9.34 -12.30 -1.90
CA THR A 278 -9.99 -12.62 -3.17
C THR A 278 -11.34 -13.25 -2.90
N ALA A 279 -12.38 -12.88 -3.64
CA ALA A 279 -13.72 -13.35 -3.33
C ALA A 279 -14.68 -13.26 -4.52
N VAL A 280 -15.80 -14.01 -4.38
CA VAL A 280 -17.01 -13.90 -5.20
C VAL A 280 -18.21 -13.65 -4.31
N ASN A 281 -19.28 -13.14 -4.92
CA ASN A 281 -20.51 -12.80 -4.23
C ASN A 281 -21.49 -13.98 -4.20
N LEU A 282 -22.30 -14.00 -3.16
CA LEU A 282 -23.56 -14.76 -3.10
C LEU A 282 -24.74 -13.79 -3.22
N PRO A 283 -25.93 -14.25 -3.58
CA PRO A 283 -27.12 -13.40 -3.60
C PRO A 283 -27.38 -12.69 -2.25
N GLU A 284 -27.01 -13.37 -1.16
CA GLU A 284 -27.25 -12.92 0.22
C GLU A 284 -26.14 -12.04 0.78
N ALA A 285 -24.92 -12.09 0.18
CA ALA A 285 -23.75 -11.37 0.75
C ALA A 285 -22.63 -11.15 -0.26
N LYS A 286 -22.09 -9.93 -0.31
CA LYS A 286 -20.90 -9.62 -1.10
C LYS A 286 -19.62 -10.16 -0.43
N ASN A 287 -18.67 -10.62 -1.24
CA ASN A 287 -17.32 -11.07 -0.82
C ASN A 287 -17.31 -12.17 0.26
N TYR A 288 -18.36 -12.98 0.34
CA TYR A 288 -18.51 -13.95 1.44
C TYR A 288 -17.81 -15.28 1.19
N VAL A 289 -17.64 -15.63 -0.07
CA VAL A 289 -16.91 -16.82 -0.49
C VAL A 289 -15.59 -16.40 -1.09
N GLY A 290 -14.49 -16.73 -0.42
CA GLY A 290 -13.19 -16.25 -0.84
C GLY A 290 -12.02 -16.99 -0.21
N ALA A 291 -10.83 -16.53 -0.55
CA ALA A 291 -9.58 -17.05 -0.03
C ALA A 291 -8.57 -15.92 0.21
N TYR A 292 -7.61 -16.15 1.10
CA TYR A 292 -6.39 -15.37 1.16
C TYR A 292 -5.36 -16.00 0.21
N HIS A 293 -5.09 -15.35 -0.91
CA HIS A 293 -4.17 -15.82 -1.93
C HIS A 293 -3.25 -14.66 -2.36
N GLN A 294 -2.03 -14.66 -1.83
CA GLN A 294 -1.07 -13.58 -2.13
C GLN A 294 -0.59 -13.68 -3.57
N PRO A 295 -0.53 -12.57 -4.32
CA PRO A 295 -0.03 -12.57 -5.69
C PRO A 295 1.50 -12.72 -5.73
N LEU A 296 2.05 -13.08 -6.89
CA LEU A 296 3.49 -13.01 -7.16
C LEU A 296 3.97 -11.57 -7.32
N ALA A 297 3.12 -10.70 -7.85
CA ALA A 297 3.36 -9.27 -8.00
C ALA A 297 2.04 -8.53 -8.20
N VAL A 298 2.04 -7.24 -7.88
CA VAL A 298 1.00 -6.28 -8.27
C VAL A 298 1.66 -5.22 -9.15
N LEU A 299 1.15 -5.05 -10.37
CA LEU A 299 1.67 -4.10 -11.37
C LEU A 299 0.62 -2.99 -11.58
N ALA A 300 0.72 -1.92 -10.82
CA ALA A 300 -0.16 -0.75 -10.92
C ALA A 300 0.35 0.18 -12.03
N ASP A 301 -0.06 -0.12 -13.26
CA ASP A 301 0.28 0.70 -14.44
C ASP A 301 -0.66 1.90 -14.51
N VAL A 302 -0.14 3.06 -14.14
CA VAL A 302 -0.95 4.29 -14.04
C VAL A 302 -1.45 4.81 -15.40
N GLU A 303 -0.89 4.35 -16.52
CA GLU A 303 -1.42 4.67 -17.86
C GLU A 303 -2.86 4.18 -18.03
N THR A 304 -3.21 3.09 -17.35
CA THR A 304 -4.58 2.53 -17.43
C THR A 304 -5.63 3.48 -16.86
N LEU A 305 -5.25 4.42 -16.00
CA LEU A 305 -6.14 5.44 -15.46
C LEU A 305 -6.52 6.50 -16.49
N GLU A 306 -5.80 6.64 -17.60
CA GLU A 306 -6.10 7.59 -18.66
C GLU A 306 -7.43 7.27 -19.38
N THR A 307 -7.80 5.99 -19.40
CA THR A 307 -9.07 5.51 -19.98
C THR A 307 -10.13 5.21 -18.93
N LEU A 308 -9.83 5.43 -17.65
CA LEU A 308 -10.78 5.16 -16.57
C LEU A 308 -11.88 6.23 -16.54
N PRO A 309 -13.18 5.86 -16.60
CA PRO A 309 -14.29 6.79 -16.46
C PRO A 309 -14.18 7.66 -15.19
N PRO A 310 -14.57 8.94 -15.26
CA PRO A 310 -14.47 9.85 -14.11
C PRO A 310 -15.19 9.33 -12.86
N GLU A 311 -16.33 8.68 -13.03
CA GLU A 311 -17.12 8.11 -11.92
C GLU A 311 -16.34 7.02 -11.17
N LEU A 312 -15.66 6.12 -11.92
CA LEU A 312 -14.83 5.06 -11.32
C LEU A 312 -13.53 5.61 -10.73
N ARG A 313 -13.01 6.72 -11.27
CA ARG A 313 -11.88 7.44 -10.67
C ARG A 313 -12.30 8.05 -9.33
N ALA A 314 -13.49 8.67 -9.27
CA ALA A 314 -14.05 9.22 -8.04
C ALA A 314 -14.26 8.14 -6.96
N GLU A 315 -14.76 6.96 -7.33
CA GLU A 315 -14.87 5.82 -6.40
C GLU A 315 -13.52 5.45 -5.76
N GLY A 316 -12.46 5.36 -6.58
CA GLY A 316 -11.11 5.10 -6.09
C GLY A 316 -10.58 6.23 -5.20
N TYR A 317 -10.99 7.47 -5.44
CA TYR A 317 -10.57 8.61 -4.63
C TYR A 317 -11.08 8.53 -3.18
N ALA A 318 -12.28 7.99 -2.94
CA ALA A 318 -12.75 7.75 -1.57
C ALA A 318 -11.79 6.83 -0.79
N GLU A 319 -11.24 5.82 -1.44
CA GLU A 319 -10.23 4.92 -0.85
C GLU A 319 -8.87 5.61 -0.66
N VAL A 320 -8.50 6.54 -1.55
CA VAL A 320 -7.32 7.40 -1.35
C VAL A 320 -7.48 8.27 -0.11
N VAL A 321 -8.63 8.94 0.07
CA VAL A 321 -8.94 9.75 1.26
C VAL A 321 -8.89 8.88 2.52
N LYS A 322 -9.54 7.71 2.52
CA LYS A 322 -9.49 6.75 3.62
C LYS A 322 -8.05 6.40 4.00
N THR A 323 -7.26 6.04 3.00
CA THR A 323 -5.87 5.62 3.21
C THR A 323 -5.01 6.79 3.69
N ALA A 324 -5.25 8.00 3.21
CA ALA A 324 -4.57 9.21 3.66
C ALA A 324 -4.88 9.54 5.13
N LEU A 325 -6.13 9.39 5.56
CA LEU A 325 -6.53 9.51 6.97
C LEU A 325 -5.82 8.48 7.86
N ILE A 326 -5.68 7.23 7.36
CA ILE A 326 -4.99 6.16 8.10
C ILE A 326 -3.48 6.41 8.18
N ALA A 327 -2.87 6.90 7.11
CA ALA A 327 -1.43 7.12 7.02
C ALA A 327 -0.97 8.38 7.76
N GLY A 328 -1.77 9.46 7.71
CA GLY A 328 -1.37 10.79 8.18
C GLY A 328 -0.20 11.39 7.38
N GLY A 329 0.47 12.36 7.99
CA GLY A 329 1.68 12.99 7.48
C GLY A 329 1.57 13.45 6.03
N TRP A 330 2.63 13.23 5.25
CA TRP A 330 2.72 13.71 3.86
C TRP A 330 1.53 13.29 2.99
N LEU A 331 1.06 12.05 3.12
CA LEU A 331 -0.05 11.57 2.27
C LEU A 331 -1.34 12.32 2.60
N TRP A 332 -1.62 12.54 3.89
CA TRP A 332 -2.76 13.35 4.28
C TRP A 332 -2.62 14.80 3.81
N GLU A 333 -1.48 15.45 4.06
CA GLU A 333 -1.22 16.83 3.65
C GLU A 333 -1.40 17.01 2.13
N ARG A 334 -0.92 16.06 1.33
CA ARG A 334 -1.04 16.05 -0.13
C ARG A 334 -2.50 15.93 -0.58
N VAL A 335 -3.26 14.99 -0.01
CA VAL A 335 -4.68 14.79 -0.31
C VAL A 335 -5.53 15.96 0.18
N ALA A 336 -5.30 16.42 1.41
CA ALA A 336 -6.00 17.55 2.03
C ALA A 336 -5.82 18.88 1.28
N SER A 337 -4.72 19.04 0.54
CA SER A 337 -4.51 20.20 -0.34
C SER A 337 -5.33 20.17 -1.64
N GLY A 338 -6.10 19.11 -1.89
CA GLY A 338 -6.84 18.90 -3.13
C GLY A 338 -5.95 18.59 -4.33
N ALA A 339 -4.69 18.18 -4.10
CA ALA A 339 -3.77 17.83 -5.17
C ALA A 339 -4.24 16.62 -5.97
N GLU A 340 -3.89 16.57 -7.24
CA GLU A 340 -4.19 15.45 -8.12
C GLU A 340 -3.57 14.15 -7.59
N VAL A 341 -4.27 13.04 -7.83
CA VAL A 341 -3.78 11.69 -7.52
C VAL A 341 -2.78 11.28 -8.60
N ASP A 342 -1.51 11.43 -8.28
CA ASP A 342 -0.37 11.06 -9.11
C ASP A 342 0.23 9.70 -8.67
N GLU A 343 1.32 9.29 -9.32
CA GLU A 343 2.06 8.07 -9.00
C GLU A 343 2.56 8.03 -7.55
N ASP A 344 2.92 9.20 -7.00
CA ASP A 344 3.42 9.32 -5.63
C ASP A 344 2.32 9.05 -4.60
N VAL A 345 1.11 9.56 -4.85
CA VAL A 345 -0.07 9.30 -4.01
C VAL A 345 -0.45 7.82 -4.08
N ILE A 346 -0.50 7.23 -5.29
CA ILE A 346 -0.82 5.79 -5.47
C ILE A 346 0.22 4.93 -4.75
N PHE A 347 1.50 5.23 -4.92
CA PHE A 347 2.59 4.51 -4.24
C PHE A 347 2.49 4.64 -2.71
N ALA A 348 2.20 5.82 -2.20
CA ALA A 348 2.04 6.04 -0.75
C ALA A 348 0.83 5.28 -0.19
N CYS A 349 -0.28 5.21 -0.93
CA CYS A 349 -1.44 4.38 -0.57
C CYS A 349 -1.07 2.88 -0.55
N ALA A 350 -0.41 2.39 -1.61
CA ALA A 350 0.03 1.00 -1.69
C ALA A 350 0.98 0.64 -0.53
N ARG A 351 1.95 1.50 -0.24
CA ARG A 351 2.88 1.35 0.88
C ARG A 351 2.14 1.29 2.23
N THR A 352 1.18 2.16 2.46
CA THR A 352 0.37 2.17 3.68
C THR A 352 -0.37 0.86 3.84
N LYS A 353 -1.04 0.40 2.78
CA LYS A 353 -1.75 -0.88 2.80
C LYS A 353 -0.81 -2.06 3.04
N VAL A 354 0.33 -2.11 2.34
CA VAL A 354 1.36 -3.14 2.51
C VAL A 354 1.86 -3.18 3.96
N SER A 355 2.11 -2.02 4.58
CA SER A 355 2.55 -1.94 5.97
C SER A 355 1.50 -2.50 6.94
N VAL A 356 0.23 -2.19 6.73
CA VAL A 356 -0.87 -2.69 7.58
C VAL A 356 -1.08 -4.20 7.39
N VAL A 357 -1.09 -4.69 6.14
CA VAL A 357 -1.23 -6.12 5.81
C VAL A 357 -0.06 -6.93 6.36
N GLY A 358 1.16 -6.38 6.31
CA GLY A 358 2.35 -7.04 6.82
C GLY A 358 2.34 -7.30 8.33
N GLN A 359 1.58 -6.49 9.09
CA GLN A 359 1.39 -6.68 10.52
C GLN A 359 0.26 -7.66 10.86
N ASP A 360 -0.70 -7.82 9.94
CA ASP A 360 -1.89 -8.67 10.16
C ASP A 360 -2.45 -9.15 8.81
N GLU A 361 -2.01 -10.33 8.40
CA GLU A 361 -2.45 -10.91 7.12
C GLU A 361 -3.95 -11.23 7.09
N ARG A 362 -4.51 -11.71 8.22
CA ARG A 362 -5.83 -12.35 8.29
C ARG A 362 -6.93 -11.51 8.93
N ASP A 363 -6.70 -10.22 9.10
CA ASP A 363 -7.71 -9.28 9.58
C ASP A 363 -8.20 -9.55 11.02
N GLY A 364 -7.32 -10.11 11.85
CA GLY A 364 -7.62 -10.42 13.25
C GLY A 364 -7.32 -9.28 14.23
N GLY A 365 -6.69 -8.20 13.79
CA GLY A 365 -6.21 -7.10 14.64
C GLY A 365 -5.98 -5.81 13.87
N ARG A 366 -4.71 -5.38 13.69
CA ARG A 366 -4.35 -4.08 13.09
C ARG A 366 -4.94 -3.84 11.71
N ARG A 367 -5.12 -4.87 10.89
CA ARG A 367 -5.69 -4.73 9.53
C ARG A 367 -7.10 -4.16 9.54
N GLN A 368 -7.84 -4.30 10.64
CA GLN A 368 -9.18 -3.75 10.79
C GLN A 368 -9.24 -2.23 10.62
N VAL A 369 -8.12 -1.49 10.82
CA VAL A 369 -8.09 -0.03 10.57
C VAL A 369 -8.43 0.35 9.14
N LEU A 370 -8.19 -0.57 8.16
CA LEU A 370 -8.57 -0.39 6.77
C LEU A 370 -10.10 -0.31 6.56
N ASN A 371 -10.88 -0.70 7.56
CA ASN A 371 -12.33 -0.59 7.54
C ASN A 371 -12.85 0.79 8.07
N LEU A 372 -11.99 1.81 8.18
CA LEU A 372 -12.44 3.18 8.48
C LEU A 372 -13.53 3.60 7.48
N GLY A 373 -14.68 4.00 7.97
CA GLY A 373 -15.86 4.33 7.16
C GLY A 373 -16.69 3.12 6.68
N HIS A 374 -16.12 1.94 6.61
CA HIS A 374 -16.77 0.77 5.98
C HIS A 374 -17.98 0.23 6.74
N THR A 375 -18.03 0.34 8.08
CA THR A 375 -19.17 -0.17 8.86
C THR A 375 -20.49 0.50 8.44
N VAL A 376 -20.49 1.84 8.34
CA VAL A 376 -21.66 2.59 7.86
C VAL A 376 -21.76 2.51 6.34
N GLY A 377 -20.63 2.60 5.62
CA GLY A 377 -20.59 2.52 4.15
C GLY A 377 -21.24 1.24 3.61
N HIS A 378 -20.86 0.07 4.10
CA HIS A 378 -21.47 -1.20 3.68
C HIS A 378 -22.97 -1.28 4.02
N ALA A 379 -23.38 -0.73 5.16
CA ALA A 379 -24.81 -0.68 5.51
C ALA A 379 -25.59 0.21 4.52
N LEU A 380 -25.02 1.37 4.14
CA LEU A 380 -25.60 2.26 3.14
C LEU A 380 -25.66 1.57 1.76
N GLU A 381 -24.61 0.86 1.35
CA GLU A 381 -24.55 0.14 0.07
C GLU A 381 -25.65 -0.94 -0.04
N ILE A 382 -25.99 -1.58 1.08
CA ILE A 382 -27.06 -2.58 1.14
C ILE A 382 -28.45 -1.94 1.10
N VAL A 383 -28.65 -0.83 1.86
CA VAL A 383 -29.96 -0.20 2.03
C VAL A 383 -30.30 0.72 0.84
N ALA A 384 -29.35 1.51 0.37
CA ALA A 384 -29.50 2.45 -0.73
C ALA A 384 -29.15 1.77 -2.07
N LYS A 385 -30.11 1.09 -2.67
CA LYS A 385 -29.90 0.40 -3.95
C LYS A 385 -29.36 1.35 -5.02
N GLY A 386 -28.27 0.95 -5.67
CA GLY A 386 -27.61 1.74 -6.72
C GLY A 386 -26.53 2.68 -6.22
N LEU A 387 -26.28 2.75 -4.92
CA LEU A 387 -25.13 3.45 -4.36
C LEU A 387 -23.87 2.65 -4.65
N HIS A 388 -22.93 3.26 -5.35
CA HIS A 388 -21.63 2.66 -5.67
C HIS A 388 -20.72 2.60 -4.45
N HIS A 389 -19.77 1.66 -4.45
CA HIS A 389 -18.90 1.37 -3.31
C HIS A 389 -18.12 2.60 -2.82
N GLY A 390 -17.46 3.34 -3.72
CA GLY A 390 -16.68 4.53 -3.31
C GLY A 390 -17.55 5.65 -2.73
N ALA A 391 -18.75 5.84 -3.26
CA ALA A 391 -19.74 6.78 -2.70
C ALA A 391 -20.19 6.35 -1.29
N ALA A 392 -20.45 5.06 -1.10
CA ALA A 392 -20.81 4.49 0.19
C ALA A 392 -19.67 4.64 1.22
N VAL A 393 -18.42 4.37 0.81
CA VAL A 393 -17.24 4.56 1.66
C VAL A 393 -17.07 6.05 2.01
N GLY A 394 -17.23 6.96 1.05
CA GLY A 394 -17.15 8.41 1.29
C GLY A 394 -18.15 8.87 2.36
N LEU A 395 -19.43 8.51 2.21
CA LEU A 395 -20.47 8.79 3.22
C LEU A 395 -20.16 8.12 4.56
N GLY A 396 -19.65 6.89 4.53
CA GLY A 396 -19.23 6.18 5.73
C GLY A 396 -18.05 6.84 6.45
N LEU A 397 -17.11 7.45 5.72
CA LEU A 397 -16.03 8.26 6.29
C LEU A 397 -16.59 9.49 7.02
N LEU A 398 -17.57 10.19 6.43
CA LEU A 398 -18.22 11.33 7.08
C LEU A 398 -18.92 10.93 8.38
N ALA A 399 -19.58 9.76 8.41
CA ALA A 399 -20.16 9.21 9.61
C ALA A 399 -19.11 8.81 10.66
N ALA A 400 -18.01 8.17 10.24
CA ALA A 400 -16.92 7.77 11.12
C ALA A 400 -16.23 8.99 11.76
N LEU A 401 -16.00 10.06 10.99
CA LEU A 401 -15.43 11.31 11.48
C LEU A 401 -16.36 12.00 12.47
N ARG A 402 -17.69 11.97 12.24
CA ARG A 402 -18.68 12.46 13.21
C ARG A 402 -18.63 11.66 14.52
N LEU A 403 -18.57 10.34 14.42
CA LEU A 403 -18.45 9.46 15.60
C LEU A 403 -17.12 9.63 16.34
N SER A 404 -16.09 10.10 15.65
CA SER A 404 -14.78 10.43 16.22
C SER A 404 -14.72 11.84 16.86
N GLY A 405 -15.77 12.66 16.74
CA GLY A 405 -15.78 14.04 17.21
C GLY A 405 -14.90 14.98 16.38
N GLN A 406 -14.63 14.64 15.11
CA GLN A 406 -13.73 15.37 14.23
C GLN A 406 -14.49 16.24 13.21
N ASP A 407 -15.31 17.19 13.69
CA ASP A 407 -16.24 17.95 12.85
C ASP A 407 -15.53 18.82 11.80
N ALA A 408 -14.40 19.45 12.14
CA ALA A 408 -13.61 20.24 11.18
C ALA A 408 -13.02 19.37 10.09
N LEU A 409 -12.47 18.21 10.44
CA LEU A 409 -11.92 17.24 9.49
C LEU A 409 -13.01 16.63 8.62
N ARG A 410 -14.22 16.39 9.19
CA ARG A 410 -15.39 15.94 8.44
C ARG A 410 -15.79 16.94 7.36
N ALA A 411 -15.82 18.24 7.68
CA ALA A 411 -16.10 19.28 6.68
C ALA A 411 -15.07 19.29 5.56
N GLN A 412 -13.78 19.21 5.88
CA GLN A 412 -12.71 19.15 4.90
C GLN A 412 -12.81 17.90 4.01
N VAL A 413 -13.08 16.74 4.57
CA VAL A 413 -13.28 15.50 3.80
C VAL A 413 -14.52 15.60 2.91
N ALA A 414 -15.60 16.21 3.37
CA ALA A 414 -16.79 16.44 2.54
C ALA A 414 -16.48 17.31 1.31
N GLU A 415 -15.69 18.39 1.47
CA GLU A 415 -15.24 19.24 0.36
C GLU A 415 -14.40 18.45 -0.64
N LEU A 416 -13.46 17.63 -0.17
CA LEU A 416 -12.62 16.79 -1.01
C LEU A 416 -13.43 15.79 -1.84
N LEU A 417 -14.41 15.11 -1.21
CA LEU A 417 -15.30 14.16 -1.88
C LEU A 417 -16.20 14.87 -2.92
N ALA A 418 -16.79 16.01 -2.54
CA ALA A 418 -17.63 16.80 -3.43
C ALA A 418 -16.87 17.32 -4.66
N ALA A 419 -15.61 17.72 -4.50
CA ALA A 419 -14.76 18.15 -5.61
C ALA A 419 -14.52 17.05 -6.66
N GLN A 420 -14.67 15.78 -6.27
CA GLN A 420 -14.61 14.62 -7.20
C GLN A 420 -16.00 14.17 -7.69
N GLY A 421 -17.06 14.88 -7.34
CA GLY A 421 -18.44 14.52 -7.72
C GLY A 421 -19.05 13.39 -6.88
N LEU A 422 -18.43 13.02 -5.76
CA LEU A 422 -19.01 12.05 -4.83
C LEU A 422 -20.09 12.70 -3.96
N PRO A 423 -21.17 11.97 -3.62
CA PRO A 423 -22.20 12.48 -2.72
C PRO A 423 -21.65 12.67 -1.30
N THR A 424 -22.00 13.78 -0.68
CA THR A 424 -21.70 14.08 0.73
C THR A 424 -22.93 14.02 1.61
N THR A 425 -24.09 13.85 0.99
CA THR A 425 -25.39 13.65 1.66
C THR A 425 -26.15 12.52 0.99
N ILE A 426 -27.03 11.89 1.75
CA ILE A 426 -27.97 10.85 1.30
C ILE A 426 -29.18 10.85 2.22
N ASP A 427 -30.37 10.50 1.70
CA ASP A 427 -31.57 10.29 2.52
C ASP A 427 -31.91 8.79 2.65
N PRO A 428 -31.22 8.03 3.54
CA PRO A 428 -31.45 6.62 3.71
C PRO A 428 -32.58 6.34 4.70
N ASP A 429 -33.09 5.11 4.67
CA ASP A 429 -33.82 4.56 5.81
C ASP A 429 -32.84 4.32 6.97
N VAL A 430 -32.81 5.27 7.91
CA VAL A 430 -31.86 5.27 9.05
C VAL A 430 -32.02 4.02 9.91
N ASP A 431 -33.26 3.56 10.14
CA ASP A 431 -33.53 2.33 10.91
C ASP A 431 -32.95 1.12 10.24
N ALA A 432 -33.14 1.00 8.93
CA ALA A 432 -32.56 -0.10 8.15
C ALA A 432 -31.03 -0.07 8.14
N VAL A 433 -30.41 1.11 8.00
CA VAL A 433 -28.94 1.25 8.04
C VAL A 433 -28.38 0.81 9.40
N VAL A 434 -28.98 1.28 10.50
CA VAL A 434 -28.56 0.91 11.85
C VAL A 434 -28.76 -0.59 12.09
N GLU A 435 -29.87 -1.18 11.60
CA GLU A 435 -30.12 -2.61 11.72
C GLU A 435 -29.09 -3.44 10.92
N VAL A 436 -28.80 -3.07 9.69
CA VAL A 436 -27.79 -3.76 8.86
C VAL A 436 -26.41 -3.66 9.52
N ALA A 437 -25.98 -2.49 9.96
CA ALA A 437 -24.75 -2.33 10.70
C ALA A 437 -24.69 -3.23 11.94
N ARG A 438 -25.84 -3.48 12.62
CA ARG A 438 -25.94 -4.38 13.77
C ARG A 438 -25.90 -5.87 13.43
N ARG A 439 -26.29 -6.28 12.22
CA ARG A 439 -26.25 -7.70 11.85
C ARG A 439 -24.84 -8.26 11.91
N ASP A 440 -23.85 -7.47 11.65
CA ASP A 440 -22.44 -7.81 11.84
C ASP A 440 -22.09 -8.09 13.33
N LYS A 441 -22.78 -7.40 14.27
CA LYS A 441 -22.69 -7.59 15.73
C LYS A 441 -23.05 -9.02 16.18
N LYS A 442 -24.10 -9.63 15.61
CA LYS A 442 -24.56 -10.97 15.99
C LYS A 442 -23.57 -12.06 15.59
N ARG A 443 -22.68 -11.78 14.61
CA ARG A 443 -21.65 -12.70 14.12
C ARG A 443 -20.35 -12.63 14.92
N THR A 444 -20.04 -11.50 15.56
CA THR A 444 -18.78 -11.26 16.30
C THR A 444 -18.90 -11.32 17.83
N GLY A 445 -20.04 -11.80 18.38
CA GLY A 445 -20.16 -12.10 19.81
C GLY A 445 -20.48 -10.90 20.72
N GLY A 446 -21.04 -9.78 20.22
CA GLY A 446 -21.64 -8.82 21.15
C GLY A 446 -21.47 -7.32 20.90
N SER A 447 -20.46 -6.86 20.22
CA SER A 447 -20.31 -5.43 19.84
C SER A 447 -19.71 -5.30 18.47
N ILE A 448 -20.13 -4.26 17.69
CA ILE A 448 -19.47 -3.94 16.43
C ILE A 448 -18.23 -3.13 16.76
N PRO A 449 -17.04 -3.59 16.39
CA PRO A 449 -15.84 -2.79 16.55
C PRO A 449 -15.79 -1.73 15.45
N PHE A 450 -16.11 -0.49 15.80
CA PHE A 450 -15.90 0.65 14.91
C PHE A 450 -14.41 0.98 14.81
N VAL A 451 -14.04 1.49 13.66
CA VAL A 451 -12.73 2.13 13.43
C VAL A 451 -12.98 3.64 13.56
N LEU A 452 -12.28 4.26 14.47
CA LEU A 452 -12.35 5.70 14.75
C LEU A 452 -10.95 6.32 14.65
N LEU A 453 -10.92 7.65 14.61
CA LEU A 453 -9.69 8.40 14.37
C LEU A 453 -9.60 9.58 15.34
N ALA A 454 -8.46 9.73 16.01
CA ALA A 454 -8.17 10.89 16.85
C ALA A 454 -7.64 12.06 16.01
N GLU A 455 -6.77 11.78 15.05
CA GLU A 455 -6.24 12.70 14.05
C GLU A 455 -5.71 11.89 12.84
N PRO A 456 -5.45 12.51 11.67
CA PRO A 456 -4.85 11.79 10.56
C PRO A 456 -3.52 11.14 10.96
N GLY A 457 -3.45 9.80 10.77
CA GLY A 457 -2.33 8.97 11.23
C GLY A 457 -2.55 8.27 12.58
N ASP A 458 -3.52 8.71 13.36
CA ASP A 458 -3.90 8.05 14.62
C ASP A 458 -5.30 7.44 14.51
N VAL A 459 -5.34 6.23 13.92
CA VAL A 459 -6.54 5.45 13.66
C VAL A 459 -6.49 4.16 14.47
N SER A 460 -7.57 3.87 15.17
CA SER A 460 -7.69 2.66 16.00
C SER A 460 -9.02 1.95 15.78
N HIS A 461 -9.03 0.64 16.02
CA HIS A 461 -10.19 -0.23 15.87
C HIS A 461 -10.69 -0.74 17.22
N GLY A 462 -11.87 -1.36 17.26
CA GLY A 462 -12.42 -1.98 18.46
C GLY A 462 -13.27 -1.05 19.32
N HIS A 463 -13.61 0.15 18.82
CA HIS A 463 -14.45 1.09 19.56
C HIS A 463 -15.91 0.64 19.57
N VAL A 464 -16.53 0.69 20.74
CA VAL A 464 -17.97 0.41 20.87
C VAL A 464 -18.76 1.70 20.72
N VAL A 465 -19.60 1.76 19.69
CA VAL A 465 -20.49 2.91 19.43
C VAL A 465 -21.91 2.55 19.87
N GLY A 466 -22.52 3.43 20.67
CA GLY A 466 -23.90 3.28 21.10
C GLY A 466 -24.89 3.57 19.96
N ASP A 467 -26.04 2.93 20.01
CA ASP A 467 -27.08 3.03 18.96
C ASP A 467 -27.55 4.45 18.70
N ALA A 468 -27.69 5.28 19.74
CA ALA A 468 -28.10 6.67 19.61
C ALA A 468 -27.05 7.50 18.84
N ALA A 469 -25.76 7.28 19.12
CA ALA A 469 -24.67 7.97 18.42
C ALA A 469 -24.57 7.53 16.95
N LEU A 470 -24.70 6.22 16.67
CA LEU A 470 -24.72 5.70 15.32
C LEU A 470 -25.90 6.28 14.52
N ARG A 471 -27.10 6.29 15.11
CA ARG A 471 -28.30 6.87 14.51
C ARG A 471 -28.06 8.35 14.17
N ALA A 472 -27.60 9.14 15.13
CA ALA A 472 -27.34 10.55 14.90
C ALA A 472 -26.33 10.77 13.76
N ALA A 473 -25.25 9.96 13.71
CA ALA A 473 -24.24 10.08 12.66
C ALA A 473 -24.80 9.73 11.27
N VAL A 474 -25.76 8.79 11.17
CA VAL A 474 -26.43 8.46 9.91
C VAL A 474 -27.48 9.53 9.55
N GLU A 475 -28.24 10.05 10.53
CA GLU A 475 -29.21 11.13 10.32
C GLU A 475 -28.55 12.41 9.79
N GLU A 476 -27.35 12.74 10.28
CA GLU A 476 -26.57 13.89 9.81
C GLU A 476 -25.98 13.74 8.40
N LEU A 477 -26.15 12.60 7.75
CA LEU A 477 -25.87 12.44 6.32
C LEU A 477 -27.02 12.95 5.43
N ARG A 478 -28.19 13.28 5.99
CA ARG A 478 -29.28 13.82 5.24
C ARG A 478 -28.98 15.24 4.74
N PRO A 479 -29.57 15.62 3.56
CA PRO A 479 -29.43 16.97 3.01
C PRO A 479 -29.87 18.08 3.94
#